data_0813c2213825532f953880ec1b205d84
#
_entry.id   0813c2213825532f953880ec1b205d84
#
_cell.length_a   1.000
_cell.length_b   1.000
_cell.length_c   1.000
_cell.angle_alpha   90.00
_cell.angle_beta   90.00
_cell.angle_gamma   90.00
#
_symmetry.space_group_name_H-M   'P 1'
#
loop_
_entity.id
_entity.type
_entity.pdbx_description
1 polymer ?
#
loop_
_entity_poly.entity_id
_entity_poly.type
_entity_poly.pdbx_seq_one_letter_code
_entity_poly.pdbx_strand_id
1 'polypeptide(L)'
;MLSSVSTFRQFLALPALIVLAGIGLSQPGPASRKFELTQADLDALVQKANKTIQEQFTKDTPDLMELRSQALLIALAAQNRMSGHKDDRLRLATLRDSAVKLARSLPAHVAISTVQFNEARKHAAVLAQFPKLKIDPKAMNEIIRLKGTFDQEDIDLHFSNWAGGNRIERQLIALIRQKTPLSAEQMTDAIPPLAFKVALLAEMLRDFDDHVRPNKVAQRKEWVALATEVQYTGWELAEVARTKNAVATRKVIVSLNNACTNCHSKFRE
;
A
#
# COMPACT_ATOMS: atom_id res chain seq x y z
N MET A 1 33.39 2.68 86.01
CA MET A 1 34.09 2.17 84.87
C MET A 1 33.28 2.64 83.68
N LEU A 2 33.87 3.39 82.83
CA LEU A 2 33.31 4.40 81.98
C LEU A 2 32.62 3.81 80.74
N SER A 3 31.34 4.14 80.55
CA SER A 3 30.52 3.88 79.36
C SER A 3 30.66 5.04 78.36
N SER A 4 31.09 4.75 77.16
CA SER A 4 31.19 5.67 76.04
C SER A 4 29.89 5.63 75.26
N VAL A 5 29.17 6.76 75.19
CA VAL A 5 27.98 6.95 74.39
C VAL A 5 28.41 7.52 73.01
N SER A 6 28.24 6.73 71.98
CA SER A 6 28.49 7.14 70.58
C SER A 6 27.17 7.66 69.99
N THR A 7 27.13 8.94 69.66
CA THR A 7 26.02 9.63 69.02
C THR A 7 26.07 9.38 67.52
N PHE A 8 25.11 8.63 67.01
CA PHE A 8 24.89 8.40 65.59
C PHE A 8 24.12 9.58 64.97
N ARG A 9 24.77 10.42 64.19
CA ARG A 9 24.14 11.47 63.40
C ARG A 9 23.54 10.84 62.15
N GLN A 10 22.22 10.78 62.09
CA GLN A 10 21.46 10.45 60.88
C GLN A 10 21.48 11.63 59.93
N PHE A 11 22.16 11.44 58.80
CA PHE A 11 22.03 12.30 57.63
C PHE A 11 20.75 11.94 56.89
N LEU A 12 19.74 12.76 56.97
CA LEU A 12 18.57 12.74 56.12
C LEU A 12 18.97 13.23 54.72
N ALA A 13 19.19 12.30 53.79
CA ALA A 13 19.31 12.61 52.40
C ALA A 13 17.88 12.74 51.81
N LEU A 14 17.46 13.97 51.48
CA LEU A 14 16.28 14.21 50.65
C LEU A 14 16.51 13.70 49.26
N PRO A 15 15.61 12.87 48.70
CA PRO A 15 15.66 12.57 47.26
C PRO A 15 15.20 13.82 46.50
N ALA A 16 16.07 14.36 45.69
CA ALA A 16 15.75 15.36 44.70
C ALA A 16 14.80 14.73 43.68
N LEU A 17 13.52 15.13 43.73
CA LEU A 17 12.50 14.77 42.74
C LEU A 17 12.85 15.51 41.43
N ILE A 18 13.57 14.84 40.52
CA ILE A 18 13.74 15.33 39.16
C ILE A 18 12.40 15.14 38.46
N VAL A 19 11.58 16.21 38.48
CA VAL A 19 10.43 16.34 37.57
C VAL A 19 11.02 16.50 36.16
N LEU A 20 11.21 15.40 35.46
CA LEU A 20 11.35 15.41 34.02
C LEU A 20 10.04 15.91 33.45
N ALA A 21 9.94 17.24 33.27
CA ALA A 21 8.95 17.83 32.41
C ALA A 21 9.16 17.21 31.03
N GLY A 22 8.35 16.20 30.73
CA GLY A 22 8.23 15.64 29.40
C GLY A 22 7.82 16.77 28.48
N ILE A 23 8.81 17.40 27.84
CA ILE A 23 8.56 18.18 26.63
C ILE A 23 8.02 17.16 25.65
N GLY A 24 6.70 17.01 25.64
CA GLY A 24 5.99 16.36 24.56
C GLY A 24 6.33 17.15 23.30
N LEU A 25 7.41 16.74 22.65
CA LEU A 25 7.60 17.02 21.24
C LEU A 25 6.38 16.37 20.58
N SER A 26 5.29 17.15 20.46
CA SER A 26 4.27 16.89 19.48
C SER A 26 5.03 16.80 18.16
N GLN A 27 5.36 15.57 17.76
CA GLN A 27 5.78 15.34 16.41
C GLN A 27 4.72 16.01 15.55
N PRO A 28 5.09 16.96 14.67
CA PRO A 28 4.13 17.48 13.72
C PRO A 28 3.48 16.26 13.10
N GLY A 29 2.16 16.13 13.28
CA GLY A 29 1.39 15.08 12.64
C GLY A 29 1.81 15.06 11.19
N PRO A 30 1.76 13.91 10.49
CA PRO A 30 2.29 13.77 9.14
C PRO A 30 1.61 14.76 8.20
N ALA A 31 2.00 16.03 8.33
CA ALA A 31 1.52 17.11 7.52
C ALA A 31 2.05 16.88 6.11
N SER A 32 1.16 16.44 5.22
CA SER A 32 1.20 16.68 3.77
C SER A 32 2.49 16.33 3.01
N ARG A 33 3.24 15.30 3.39
CA ARG A 33 4.15 14.70 2.40
C ARG A 33 3.30 14.11 1.30
N LYS A 34 3.33 14.75 0.14
CA LYS A 34 2.74 14.20 -1.07
C LYS A 34 3.63 13.05 -1.51
N PHE A 35 3.25 11.84 -1.16
CA PHE A 35 3.98 10.66 -1.57
C PHE A 35 3.70 10.38 -3.03
N GLU A 36 4.74 10.32 -3.82
CA GLU A 36 4.65 10.17 -5.25
C GLU A 36 5.64 9.13 -5.74
N LEU A 37 5.16 8.24 -6.62
CA LEU A 37 6.01 7.26 -7.29
C LEU A 37 7.04 7.96 -8.17
N THR A 38 8.28 7.48 -8.15
CA THR A 38 9.25 7.84 -9.20
C THR A 38 8.86 7.15 -10.52
N GLN A 39 9.47 7.59 -11.63
CA GLN A 39 9.23 6.91 -12.91
C GLN A 39 9.66 5.43 -12.85
N ALA A 40 10.79 5.15 -12.23
CA ALA A 40 11.28 3.77 -12.06
C ALA A 40 10.32 2.90 -11.24
N ASP A 41 9.70 3.46 -10.19
CA ASP A 41 8.72 2.74 -9.37
C ASP A 41 7.43 2.44 -10.16
N LEU A 42 6.96 3.43 -10.93
CA LEU A 42 5.82 3.24 -11.83
C LEU A 42 6.12 2.15 -12.84
N ASP A 43 7.28 2.22 -13.49
CA ASP A 43 7.69 1.25 -14.50
C ASP A 43 7.75 -0.16 -13.92
N ALA A 44 8.34 -0.34 -12.75
CA ALA A 44 8.44 -1.63 -12.07
C ALA A 44 7.06 -2.20 -11.70
N LEU A 45 6.17 -1.37 -11.14
CA LEU A 45 4.81 -1.79 -10.77
C LEU A 45 3.99 -2.18 -12.01
N VAL A 46 4.00 -1.33 -13.04
CA VAL A 46 3.22 -1.56 -14.26
C VAL A 46 3.73 -2.76 -15.04
N GLN A 47 5.05 -2.93 -15.18
CA GLN A 47 5.62 -4.10 -15.86
C GLN A 47 5.27 -5.40 -15.13
N LYS A 48 5.36 -5.43 -13.80
CA LYS A 48 4.98 -6.60 -13.01
C LYS A 48 3.50 -6.95 -13.15
N ALA A 49 2.62 -5.94 -13.06
CA ALA A 49 1.19 -6.13 -13.23
C ALA A 49 0.84 -6.59 -14.66
N ASN A 50 1.45 -5.98 -15.68
CA ASN A 50 1.27 -6.39 -17.07
C ASN A 50 1.73 -7.82 -17.32
N LYS A 51 2.86 -8.24 -16.76
CA LYS A 51 3.32 -9.63 -16.85
C LYS A 51 2.24 -10.59 -16.32
N THR A 52 1.70 -10.32 -15.13
CA THR A 52 0.62 -11.14 -14.56
C THR A 52 -0.62 -11.14 -15.45
N ILE A 53 -1.01 -9.99 -15.99
CA ILE A 53 -2.14 -9.88 -16.93
C ILE A 53 -1.91 -10.76 -18.16
N GLN A 54 -0.74 -10.68 -18.80
CA GLN A 54 -0.43 -11.49 -19.98
C GLN A 54 -0.43 -12.98 -19.64
N GLU A 55 0.18 -13.39 -18.54
CA GLU A 55 0.17 -14.78 -18.06
C GLU A 55 -1.25 -15.32 -17.84
N GLN A 56 -2.17 -14.52 -17.31
CA GLN A 56 -3.57 -14.93 -17.15
C GLN A 56 -4.24 -15.17 -18.51
N PHE A 57 -4.00 -14.33 -19.51
CA PHE A 57 -4.58 -14.51 -20.84
C PHE A 57 -4.03 -15.71 -21.63
N THR A 58 -2.95 -16.35 -21.17
CA THR A 58 -2.45 -17.60 -21.75
C THR A 58 -3.08 -18.86 -21.16
N LYS A 59 -3.83 -18.74 -20.06
CA LYS A 59 -4.49 -19.88 -19.40
C LYS A 59 -5.79 -20.23 -20.10
N ASP A 60 -6.14 -21.51 -20.07
CA ASP A 60 -7.45 -21.99 -20.57
C ASP A 60 -8.61 -21.40 -19.76
N THR A 61 -8.40 -21.21 -18.46
CA THR A 61 -9.33 -20.58 -17.54
C THR A 61 -8.66 -19.43 -16.80
N PRO A 62 -8.69 -18.22 -17.38
CA PRO A 62 -8.13 -17.03 -16.73
C PRO A 62 -8.86 -16.68 -15.44
N ASP A 63 -8.11 -16.27 -14.44
CA ASP A 63 -8.68 -15.68 -13.23
C ASP A 63 -9.05 -14.21 -13.51
N LEU A 64 -10.34 -13.96 -13.70
CA LEU A 64 -10.86 -12.63 -14.04
C LEU A 64 -10.66 -11.63 -12.91
N MET A 65 -10.76 -12.10 -11.67
CA MET A 65 -10.54 -11.24 -10.50
C MET A 65 -9.07 -10.83 -10.40
N GLU A 66 -8.14 -11.75 -10.67
CA GLU A 66 -6.70 -11.41 -10.76
C GLU A 66 -6.44 -10.37 -11.85
N LEU A 67 -7.06 -10.52 -13.03
CA LEU A 67 -6.94 -9.54 -14.11
C LEU A 67 -7.44 -8.15 -13.69
N ARG A 68 -8.60 -8.07 -13.03
CA ARG A 68 -9.17 -6.83 -12.51
C ARG A 68 -8.26 -6.21 -11.45
N SER A 69 -7.77 -6.99 -10.50
CA SER A 69 -6.91 -6.52 -9.42
C SER A 69 -5.58 -5.94 -9.95
N GLN A 70 -5.00 -6.57 -10.98
CA GLN A 70 -3.79 -6.02 -11.61
C GLN A 70 -4.09 -4.73 -12.41
N ALA A 71 -5.25 -4.64 -13.06
CA ALA A 71 -5.69 -3.41 -13.71
C ALA A 71 -5.91 -2.27 -12.68
N LEU A 72 -6.47 -2.57 -11.50
CA LEU A 72 -6.56 -1.62 -10.39
C LEU A 72 -5.19 -1.05 -10.01
N LEU A 73 -4.21 -1.92 -9.81
CA LEU A 73 -2.86 -1.49 -9.41
C LEU A 73 -2.23 -0.55 -10.45
N ILE A 74 -2.39 -0.85 -11.75
CA ILE A 74 -1.93 0.02 -12.83
C ILE A 74 -2.65 1.38 -12.80
N ALA A 75 -3.98 1.37 -12.62
CA ALA A 75 -4.77 2.60 -12.57
C ALA A 75 -4.36 3.50 -11.40
N LEU A 76 -4.17 2.92 -10.20
CA LEU A 76 -3.72 3.64 -9.01
C LEU A 76 -2.31 4.22 -9.18
N ALA A 77 -1.38 3.41 -9.68
CA ALA A 77 0.00 3.84 -9.89
C ALA A 77 0.08 5.01 -10.89
N ALA A 78 -0.62 4.92 -12.01
CA ALA A 78 -0.70 5.98 -13.00
C ALA A 78 -1.34 7.24 -12.42
N GLN A 79 -2.44 7.13 -11.68
CA GLN A 79 -3.14 8.27 -11.08
C GLN A 79 -2.31 8.96 -9.98
N ASN A 80 -1.61 8.19 -9.14
CA ASN A 80 -0.71 8.74 -8.14
C ASN A 80 0.38 9.60 -8.81
N ARG A 81 1.00 9.08 -9.86
CA ARG A 81 2.03 9.80 -10.61
C ARG A 81 1.51 11.04 -11.33
N MET A 82 0.27 11.03 -11.84
CA MET A 82 -0.37 12.21 -12.48
C MET A 82 -0.45 13.41 -11.54
N SER A 83 -0.54 13.18 -10.24
CA SER A 83 -0.72 14.24 -9.25
C SER A 83 0.48 15.17 -9.14
N GLY A 84 1.69 14.70 -9.47
CA GLY A 84 2.94 15.45 -9.38
C GLY A 84 3.56 15.87 -10.73
N HIS A 85 3.23 15.19 -11.84
CA HIS A 85 3.89 15.37 -13.14
C HIS A 85 2.93 15.87 -14.22
N LYS A 86 2.93 17.18 -14.44
CA LYS A 86 2.04 17.81 -15.44
C LYS A 86 2.40 17.42 -16.88
N ASP A 87 3.68 17.27 -17.18
CA ASP A 87 4.16 17.04 -18.55
C ASP A 87 3.83 15.64 -19.06
N ASP A 88 3.79 14.64 -18.17
CA ASP A 88 3.45 13.25 -18.49
C ASP A 88 1.97 12.91 -18.32
N ARG A 89 1.16 13.89 -17.92
CA ARG A 89 -0.20 13.67 -17.44
C ARG A 89 -1.08 12.94 -18.44
N LEU A 90 -1.01 13.30 -19.72
CA LEU A 90 -1.83 12.67 -20.76
C LEU A 90 -1.42 11.21 -21.02
N ARG A 91 -0.13 10.90 -20.97
CA ARG A 91 0.39 9.53 -21.07
C ARG A 91 -0.08 8.68 -19.89
N LEU A 92 0.02 9.23 -18.68
CA LEU A 92 -0.42 8.57 -17.46
C LEU A 92 -1.95 8.40 -17.42
N ALA A 93 -2.70 9.40 -17.90
CA ALA A 93 -4.14 9.29 -18.06
C ALA A 93 -4.51 8.18 -19.06
N THR A 94 -3.80 8.10 -20.19
CA THR A 94 -3.98 7.01 -21.16
C THR A 94 -3.75 5.63 -20.54
N LEU A 95 -2.69 5.49 -19.73
CA LEU A 95 -2.38 4.26 -19.00
C LEU A 95 -3.50 3.89 -18.02
N ARG A 96 -3.91 4.84 -17.18
CA ARG A 96 -5.01 4.66 -16.22
C ARG A 96 -6.31 4.27 -16.92
N ASP A 97 -6.70 5.02 -17.96
CA ASP A 97 -7.96 4.79 -18.64
C ASP A 97 -7.98 3.45 -19.38
N SER A 98 -6.83 2.99 -19.89
CA SER A 98 -6.69 1.66 -20.47
C SER A 98 -6.87 0.56 -19.43
N ALA A 99 -6.34 0.74 -18.23
CA ALA A 99 -6.55 -0.18 -17.11
C ALA A 99 -8.02 -0.20 -16.64
N VAL A 100 -8.66 0.96 -16.57
CA VAL A 100 -10.08 1.08 -16.25
C VAL A 100 -10.94 0.40 -17.32
N LYS A 101 -10.62 0.56 -18.61
CA LYS A 101 -11.32 -0.14 -19.71
C LYS A 101 -11.14 -1.64 -19.62
N LEU A 102 -9.95 -2.14 -19.29
CA LEU A 102 -9.72 -3.56 -19.06
C LEU A 102 -10.63 -4.07 -17.92
N ALA A 103 -10.63 -3.41 -16.77
CA ALA A 103 -11.46 -3.82 -15.65
C ALA A 103 -12.97 -3.83 -15.99
N ARG A 104 -13.45 -2.82 -16.70
CA ARG A 104 -14.87 -2.73 -17.13
C ARG A 104 -15.28 -3.82 -18.11
N SER A 105 -14.36 -4.34 -18.91
CA SER A 105 -14.61 -5.48 -19.80
C SER A 105 -14.66 -6.82 -19.06
N LEU A 106 -14.27 -6.86 -17.80
CA LEU A 106 -14.21 -8.06 -16.97
C LEU A 106 -15.27 -7.98 -15.86
N PRO A 107 -16.36 -8.74 -15.93
CA PRO A 107 -17.34 -8.76 -14.84
C PRO A 107 -16.73 -9.36 -13.56
N ALA A 108 -17.09 -8.81 -12.41
CA ALA A 108 -16.56 -9.27 -11.13
C ALA A 108 -17.13 -10.64 -10.70
N HIS A 109 -18.43 -10.89 -11.00
CA HIS A 109 -19.15 -12.02 -10.42
C HIS A 109 -19.99 -12.81 -11.43
N VAL A 110 -19.81 -12.60 -12.72
CA VAL A 110 -20.64 -13.21 -13.78
C VAL A 110 -19.75 -13.90 -14.81
N ALA A 111 -20.27 -14.93 -15.44
CA ALA A 111 -19.58 -15.57 -16.56
C ALA A 111 -19.33 -14.55 -17.68
N ILE A 112 -18.11 -14.48 -18.16
CA ILE A 112 -17.72 -13.59 -19.25
C ILE A 112 -18.13 -14.17 -20.60
N SER A 113 -18.70 -13.35 -21.46
CA SER A 113 -18.94 -13.73 -22.87
C SER A 113 -17.63 -13.68 -23.67
N THR A 114 -17.57 -14.44 -24.77
CA THR A 114 -16.42 -14.41 -25.69
C THR A 114 -16.15 -13.00 -26.23
N VAL A 115 -17.18 -12.20 -26.44
CA VAL A 115 -17.05 -10.81 -26.91
C VAL A 115 -16.37 -9.95 -25.86
N GLN A 116 -16.82 -10.01 -24.60
CA GLN A 116 -16.21 -9.27 -23.48
C GLN A 116 -14.76 -9.71 -23.25
N PHE A 117 -14.49 -11.01 -23.30
CA PHE A 117 -13.14 -11.53 -23.15
C PHE A 117 -12.18 -11.04 -24.25
N ASN A 118 -12.64 -11.01 -25.50
CA ASN A 118 -11.85 -10.48 -26.60
C ASN A 118 -11.61 -8.97 -26.47
N GLU A 119 -12.59 -8.23 -25.96
CA GLU A 119 -12.44 -6.80 -25.66
C GLU A 119 -11.43 -6.56 -24.53
N ALA A 120 -11.52 -7.33 -23.45
CA ALA A 120 -10.55 -7.30 -22.37
C ALA A 120 -9.11 -7.57 -22.88
N ARG A 121 -8.95 -8.58 -23.75
CA ARG A 121 -7.65 -8.90 -24.39
C ARG A 121 -7.08 -7.73 -25.22
N LYS A 122 -7.93 -6.97 -25.92
CA LYS A 122 -7.48 -5.77 -26.65
C LYS A 122 -6.96 -4.70 -25.69
N HIS A 123 -7.68 -4.44 -24.57
CA HIS A 123 -7.21 -3.48 -23.60
C HIS A 123 -5.93 -3.93 -22.89
N ALA A 124 -5.80 -5.22 -22.59
CA ALA A 124 -4.56 -5.78 -22.06
C ALA A 124 -3.36 -5.63 -23.04
N ALA A 125 -3.60 -5.80 -24.34
CA ALA A 125 -2.58 -5.58 -25.37
C ALA A 125 -2.12 -4.11 -25.45
N VAL A 126 -3.02 -3.15 -25.17
CA VAL A 126 -2.66 -1.73 -25.07
C VAL A 126 -1.76 -1.50 -23.85
N LEU A 127 -2.13 -2.05 -22.69
CA LEU A 127 -1.31 -1.92 -21.47
C LEU A 127 0.08 -2.53 -21.63
N ALA A 128 0.19 -3.64 -22.37
CA ALA A 128 1.47 -4.31 -22.64
C ALA A 128 2.46 -3.45 -23.45
N GLN A 129 2.00 -2.38 -24.11
CA GLN A 129 2.86 -1.45 -24.83
C GLN A 129 3.62 -0.47 -23.91
N PHE A 130 3.26 -0.39 -22.62
CA PHE A 130 3.98 0.45 -21.67
C PHE A 130 5.46 0.02 -21.55
N PRO A 131 6.46 0.94 -21.53
CA PRO A 131 6.32 2.41 -21.42
C PRO A 131 6.13 3.14 -22.77
N LYS A 132 6.10 2.45 -23.92
CA LYS A 132 5.93 3.03 -25.27
C LYS A 132 4.45 3.17 -25.65
N LEU A 133 3.57 3.34 -24.68
CA LEU A 133 2.14 3.45 -24.87
C LEU A 133 1.80 4.62 -25.81
N LYS A 134 0.99 4.36 -26.84
CA LYS A 134 0.46 5.39 -27.73
C LYS A 134 -0.54 6.26 -26.94
N ILE A 135 -0.28 7.55 -26.89
CA ILE A 135 -1.11 8.52 -26.15
C ILE A 135 -2.49 8.60 -26.82
N ASP A 136 -3.54 8.43 -26.00
CA ASP A 136 -4.92 8.72 -26.40
C ASP A 136 -5.22 10.21 -26.10
N PRO A 137 -5.45 11.05 -27.14
CA PRO A 137 -5.72 12.46 -26.94
C PRO A 137 -7.06 12.72 -26.22
N LYS A 138 -7.92 11.69 -26.12
CA LYS A 138 -9.21 11.73 -25.41
C LYS A 138 -9.14 11.22 -23.97
N ALA A 139 -7.95 10.79 -23.51
CA ALA A 139 -7.78 10.35 -22.14
C ALA A 139 -8.09 11.48 -21.16
N MET A 140 -8.83 11.14 -20.09
CA MET A 140 -9.24 12.14 -19.10
C MET A 140 -8.04 12.62 -18.29
N ASN A 141 -7.67 13.87 -18.48
CA ASN A 141 -6.49 14.48 -17.85
C ASN A 141 -6.75 14.91 -16.38
N GLU A 142 -7.81 14.41 -15.77
CA GLU A 142 -8.20 14.72 -14.39
C GLU A 142 -8.03 13.49 -13.50
N ILE A 143 -7.90 13.73 -12.19
CA ILE A 143 -7.96 12.67 -11.20
C ILE A 143 -9.41 12.17 -11.14
N ILE A 144 -9.62 10.88 -11.34
CA ILE A 144 -10.95 10.27 -11.33
C ILE A 144 -11.15 9.41 -10.08
N ARG A 145 -12.41 9.25 -9.70
CA ARG A 145 -12.76 8.31 -8.64
C ARG A 145 -12.77 6.89 -9.21
N LEU A 146 -11.92 6.03 -8.68
CA LEU A 146 -11.80 4.64 -9.14
C LEU A 146 -12.83 3.71 -8.48
N LYS A 147 -13.38 4.09 -7.31
CA LYS A 147 -14.52 3.40 -6.67
C LYS A 147 -15.72 3.38 -7.63
N GLY A 148 -16.33 2.21 -7.80
CA GLY A 148 -17.43 1.99 -8.76
C GLY A 148 -16.99 1.44 -10.12
N THR A 149 -15.69 1.55 -10.46
CA THR A 149 -15.08 0.70 -11.50
C THR A 149 -14.44 -0.53 -10.87
N PHE A 150 -13.78 -0.31 -9.75
CA PHE A 150 -13.21 -1.34 -8.91
C PHE A 150 -13.98 -1.41 -7.60
N ASP A 151 -14.10 -2.59 -7.05
CA ASP A 151 -14.75 -2.87 -5.78
C ASP A 151 -13.72 -3.29 -4.72
N GLN A 152 -14.19 -3.59 -3.54
CA GLN A 152 -13.33 -3.97 -2.45
C GLN A 152 -12.66 -5.33 -2.69
N GLU A 153 -13.32 -6.25 -3.37
CA GLU A 153 -12.75 -7.56 -3.67
C GLU A 153 -11.50 -7.43 -4.57
N ASP A 154 -11.51 -6.47 -5.51
CA ASP A 154 -10.32 -6.16 -6.32
C ASP A 154 -9.12 -5.75 -5.44
N ILE A 155 -9.38 -5.07 -4.31
CA ILE A 155 -8.35 -4.69 -3.32
C ILE A 155 -7.95 -5.88 -2.46
N ASP A 156 -8.93 -6.61 -1.94
CA ASP A 156 -8.72 -7.73 -1.01
C ASP A 156 -7.88 -8.85 -1.64
N LEU A 157 -8.01 -9.06 -2.94
CA LEU A 157 -7.16 -9.99 -3.67
C LEU A 157 -5.66 -9.68 -3.54
N HIS A 158 -5.29 -8.42 -3.34
CA HIS A 158 -3.89 -8.07 -3.10
C HIS A 158 -3.43 -8.37 -1.67
N PHE A 159 -4.33 -8.33 -0.70
CA PHE A 159 -4.01 -8.53 0.72
C PHE A 159 -4.20 -9.96 1.20
N SER A 160 -5.25 -10.65 0.75
CA SER A 160 -5.74 -11.87 1.38
C SER A 160 -4.85 -13.09 1.22
N ASN A 161 -4.84 -13.94 2.25
CA ASN A 161 -4.08 -15.20 2.29
C ASN A 161 -4.76 -16.37 1.54
N TRP A 162 -5.98 -16.20 1.03
CA TRP A 162 -6.87 -17.31 0.64
C TRP A 162 -6.48 -18.01 -0.66
N ALA A 163 -5.90 -17.33 -1.61
CA ALA A 163 -5.79 -17.84 -2.98
C ALA A 163 -4.38 -18.31 -3.41
N GLY A 164 -3.44 -18.47 -2.51
CA GLY A 164 -2.06 -18.82 -2.90
C GLY A 164 -1.44 -17.70 -3.79
N GLY A 165 -0.18 -17.42 -3.69
CA GLY A 165 0.47 -16.41 -4.52
C GLY A 165 1.15 -15.32 -3.70
N ASN A 166 1.66 -14.30 -4.40
CA ASN A 166 2.45 -13.21 -3.81
C ASN A 166 1.56 -12.13 -3.19
N ARG A 167 0.75 -12.49 -2.20
CA ARG A 167 -0.12 -11.55 -1.47
C ARG A 167 0.69 -10.74 -0.46
N ILE A 168 0.25 -9.52 -0.19
CA ILE A 168 0.94 -8.55 0.67
C ILE A 168 1.23 -9.13 2.04
N GLU A 169 0.20 -9.58 2.76
CA GLU A 169 0.34 -10.10 4.13
C GLU A 169 1.32 -11.27 4.20
N ARG A 170 1.24 -12.19 3.24
CA ARG A 170 2.14 -13.35 3.18
C ARG A 170 3.58 -12.93 2.95
N GLN A 171 3.81 -11.94 2.08
CA GLN A 171 5.15 -11.40 1.82
C GLN A 171 5.71 -10.69 3.06
N LEU A 172 4.90 -9.86 3.75
CA LEU A 172 5.31 -9.20 4.99
C LEU A 172 5.68 -10.23 6.07
N ILE A 173 4.83 -11.24 6.28
CA ILE A 173 5.09 -12.31 7.25
C ILE A 173 6.38 -13.09 6.89
N ALA A 174 6.60 -13.38 5.61
CA ALA A 174 7.82 -14.06 5.17
C ALA A 174 9.07 -13.22 5.48
N LEU A 175 9.02 -11.91 5.21
CA LEU A 175 10.12 -10.99 5.54
C LEU A 175 10.36 -10.87 7.04
N ILE A 176 9.30 -10.87 7.86
CA ILE A 176 9.39 -10.84 9.33
C ILE A 176 10.04 -12.14 9.87
N ARG A 177 9.61 -13.28 9.33
CA ARG A 177 10.11 -14.61 9.79
C ARG A 177 11.50 -14.96 9.28
N GLN A 178 12.00 -14.23 8.29
CA GLN A 178 13.36 -14.45 7.76
C GLN A 178 14.41 -14.22 8.86
N LYS A 179 15.19 -15.25 9.15
CA LYS A 179 16.24 -15.21 10.19
C LYS A 179 17.50 -14.48 9.73
N THR A 180 17.78 -14.52 8.42
CA THR A 180 18.92 -13.82 7.83
C THR A 180 18.65 -12.32 7.68
N PRO A 181 19.68 -11.46 7.68
CA PRO A 181 19.51 -10.05 7.31
C PRO A 181 18.86 -9.90 5.94
N LEU A 182 18.13 -8.79 5.72
CA LEU A 182 17.61 -8.46 4.40
C LEU A 182 18.77 -8.23 3.43
N SER A 183 18.69 -8.86 2.25
CA SER A 183 19.72 -8.66 1.22
C SER A 183 19.58 -7.30 0.53
N ALA A 184 20.66 -6.84 -0.11
CA ALA A 184 20.61 -5.61 -0.91
C ALA A 184 19.56 -5.71 -2.03
N GLU A 185 19.46 -6.85 -2.70
CA GLU A 185 18.46 -7.13 -3.74
C GLU A 185 17.02 -7.06 -3.19
N GLN A 186 16.76 -7.62 -2.01
CA GLN A 186 15.44 -7.49 -1.38
C GLN A 186 15.09 -6.02 -1.13
N MET A 187 16.05 -5.21 -0.69
CA MET A 187 15.84 -3.80 -0.38
C MET A 187 15.71 -2.91 -1.63
N THR A 188 16.25 -3.31 -2.77
CA THR A 188 16.12 -2.54 -4.02
C THR A 188 14.97 -3.01 -4.90
N ASP A 189 14.74 -4.32 -5.01
CA ASP A 189 13.91 -4.87 -6.08
C ASP A 189 12.61 -5.51 -5.58
N ALA A 190 12.58 -6.00 -4.33
CA ALA A 190 11.42 -6.71 -3.81
C ALA A 190 10.57 -5.86 -2.86
N ILE A 191 11.21 -5.18 -1.89
CA ILE A 191 10.51 -4.44 -0.83
C ILE A 191 9.87 -3.14 -1.35
N PRO A 192 10.52 -2.27 -2.15
CA PRO A 192 9.90 -1.04 -2.61
C PRO A 192 8.61 -1.27 -3.43
N PRO A 193 8.57 -2.17 -4.43
CA PRO A 193 7.32 -2.44 -5.15
C PRO A 193 6.20 -2.99 -4.25
N LEU A 194 6.54 -3.82 -3.26
CA LEU A 194 5.57 -4.30 -2.27
C LEU A 194 5.02 -3.14 -1.43
N ALA A 195 5.90 -2.28 -0.95
CA ALA A 195 5.58 -1.14 -0.11
C ALA A 195 4.68 -0.12 -0.85
N PHE A 196 5.02 0.21 -2.10
CA PHE A 196 4.17 1.07 -2.94
C PHE A 196 2.81 0.46 -3.22
N LYS A 197 2.77 -0.83 -3.52
CA LYS A 197 1.51 -1.54 -3.72
C LYS A 197 0.60 -1.38 -2.49
N VAL A 198 1.13 -1.60 -1.29
CA VAL A 198 0.39 -1.40 -0.04
C VAL A 198 -0.12 0.03 0.09
N ALA A 199 0.76 1.00 -0.12
CA ALA A 199 0.42 2.41 0.06
C ALA A 199 -0.68 2.88 -0.90
N LEU A 200 -0.60 2.49 -2.17
CA LEU A 200 -1.60 2.83 -3.19
C LEU A 200 -2.96 2.20 -2.90
N LEU A 201 -2.98 0.94 -2.50
CA LEU A 201 -4.23 0.24 -2.16
C LEU A 201 -4.85 0.80 -0.88
N ALA A 202 -4.04 1.12 0.13
CA ALA A 202 -4.51 1.75 1.36
C ALA A 202 -5.07 3.16 1.13
N GLU A 203 -4.53 3.92 0.16
CA GLU A 203 -5.11 5.19 -0.28
C GLU A 203 -6.54 5.00 -0.79
N MET A 204 -6.77 3.99 -1.62
CA MET A 204 -8.09 3.69 -2.13
C MET A 204 -9.05 3.14 -1.07
N LEU A 205 -8.55 2.35 -0.10
CA LEU A 205 -9.36 1.80 1.00
C LEU A 205 -10.09 2.87 1.80
N ARG A 206 -9.57 4.09 1.88
CA ARG A 206 -10.26 5.20 2.55
C ARG A 206 -11.62 5.54 1.94
N ASP A 207 -11.79 5.24 0.66
CA ASP A 207 -13.05 5.48 -0.07
C ASP A 207 -14.06 4.33 0.10
N PHE A 208 -13.61 3.16 0.62
CA PHE A 208 -14.44 1.99 0.86
C PHE A 208 -14.84 1.92 2.33
N ASP A 209 -15.88 2.65 2.67
CA ASP A 209 -16.43 2.70 4.02
C ASP A 209 -17.68 1.80 4.21
N ASP A 210 -17.89 0.87 3.28
CA ASP A 210 -19.06 -0.01 3.25
C ASP A 210 -19.10 -0.97 4.45
N HIS A 211 -17.93 -1.29 5.06
CA HIS A 211 -17.81 -2.01 6.34
C HIS A 211 -18.15 -1.14 7.55
N VAL A 212 -18.24 0.16 7.36
CA VAL A 212 -18.58 1.08 8.43
C VAL A 212 -20.08 1.32 8.36
N ARG A 213 -20.80 0.95 9.42
CA ARG A 213 -22.25 1.19 9.49
C ARG A 213 -22.54 2.66 9.18
N PRO A 214 -23.48 2.97 8.23
CA PRO A 214 -23.70 4.34 7.74
C PRO A 214 -23.90 5.41 8.80
N ASN A 215 -24.38 5.01 9.97
CA ASN A 215 -24.73 5.94 11.08
C ASN A 215 -23.62 6.12 12.12
N LYS A 216 -22.42 5.54 11.92
CA LYS A 216 -21.34 5.64 12.90
C LYS A 216 -20.17 6.48 12.40
N VAL A 217 -20.29 7.79 12.45
CA VAL A 217 -19.24 8.77 12.10
C VAL A 217 -17.90 8.48 12.78
N ALA A 218 -17.92 7.99 14.03
CA ALA A 218 -16.71 7.63 14.75
C ALA A 218 -15.98 6.43 14.11
N GLN A 219 -16.71 5.41 13.68
CA GLN A 219 -16.13 4.25 12.98
C GLN A 219 -15.53 4.63 11.62
N ARG A 220 -16.19 5.52 10.88
CA ARG A 220 -15.65 6.03 9.61
C ARG A 220 -14.34 6.80 9.81
N LYS A 221 -14.27 7.65 10.82
CA LYS A 221 -13.03 8.36 11.17
C LYS A 221 -11.92 7.39 11.53
N GLU A 222 -12.24 6.34 12.29
CA GLU A 222 -11.29 5.31 12.67
C GLU A 222 -10.83 4.49 11.46
N TRP A 223 -11.74 4.08 10.56
CA TRP A 223 -11.41 3.44 9.30
C TRP A 223 -10.42 4.25 8.48
N VAL A 224 -10.75 5.53 8.24
CA VAL A 224 -9.87 6.44 7.48
C VAL A 224 -8.51 6.61 8.16
N ALA A 225 -8.47 6.70 9.50
CA ALA A 225 -7.23 6.83 10.24
C ALA A 225 -6.34 5.59 10.10
N LEU A 226 -6.92 4.39 10.22
CA LEU A 226 -6.17 3.13 10.08
C LEU A 226 -5.70 2.90 8.63
N ALA A 227 -6.54 3.16 7.64
CA ALA A 227 -6.13 3.09 6.23
C ALA A 227 -5.01 4.10 5.93
N THR A 228 -5.07 5.29 6.54
CA THR A 228 -4.02 6.30 6.43
C THR A 228 -2.72 5.83 7.08
N GLU A 229 -2.78 5.19 8.25
CA GLU A 229 -1.60 4.62 8.91
C GLU A 229 -0.93 3.55 8.03
N VAL A 230 -1.71 2.64 7.44
CA VAL A 230 -1.19 1.63 6.50
C VAL A 230 -0.54 2.30 5.29
N GLN A 231 -1.19 3.32 4.71
CA GLN A 231 -0.65 4.09 3.60
C GLN A 231 0.71 4.71 3.94
N TYR A 232 0.79 5.44 5.04
CA TYR A 232 2.03 6.10 5.48
C TYR A 232 3.15 5.12 5.74
N THR A 233 2.86 4.04 6.47
CA THR A 233 3.86 3.03 6.79
C THR A 233 4.34 2.30 5.54
N GLY A 234 3.46 2.12 4.54
CA GLY A 234 3.84 1.63 3.22
C GLY A 234 4.86 2.55 2.53
N TRP A 235 4.59 3.84 2.45
CA TRP A 235 5.52 4.82 1.89
C TRP A 235 6.84 4.87 2.66
N GLU A 236 6.79 4.89 4.00
CA GLU A 236 7.99 4.86 4.84
C GLU A 236 8.84 3.61 4.56
N LEU A 237 8.21 2.46 4.38
CA LEU A 237 8.91 1.22 4.05
C LEU A 237 9.67 1.34 2.73
N ALA A 238 9.06 1.92 1.70
CA ALA A 238 9.72 2.12 0.42
C ALA A 238 10.93 3.04 0.53
N GLU A 239 10.79 4.14 1.27
CA GLU A 239 11.89 5.10 1.48
C GLU A 239 13.04 4.49 2.28
N VAL A 240 12.73 3.82 3.38
CA VAL A 240 13.75 3.22 4.25
C VAL A 240 14.47 2.07 3.55
N ALA A 241 13.78 1.27 2.74
CA ALA A 241 14.41 0.21 1.96
C ALA A 241 15.48 0.77 1.01
N ARG A 242 15.22 1.91 0.37
CA ARG A 242 16.18 2.59 -0.52
C ARG A 242 17.48 3.02 0.19
N THR A 243 17.43 3.26 1.50
CA THR A 243 18.65 3.56 2.28
C THR A 243 19.55 2.35 2.47
N LYS A 244 19.10 1.15 2.10
CA LYS A 244 19.79 -0.14 2.29
C LYS A 244 20.14 -0.44 3.73
N ASN A 245 19.43 0.17 4.69
CA ASN A 245 19.56 -0.14 6.11
C ASN A 245 18.62 -1.28 6.48
N ALA A 246 19.16 -2.52 6.50
CA ALA A 246 18.39 -3.74 6.76
C ALA A 246 17.67 -3.73 8.13
N VAL A 247 18.29 -3.16 9.17
CA VAL A 247 17.71 -3.07 10.51
C VAL A 247 16.52 -2.11 10.53
N ALA A 248 16.69 -0.90 9.98
CA ALA A 248 15.63 0.07 9.90
C ALA A 248 14.48 -0.44 9.01
N THR A 249 14.80 -1.03 7.85
CA THR A 249 13.80 -1.62 6.94
C THR A 249 12.97 -2.70 7.64
N ARG A 250 13.62 -3.60 8.39
CA ARG A 250 12.91 -4.65 9.14
C ARG A 250 11.98 -4.06 10.21
N LYS A 251 12.40 -3.01 10.90
CA LYS A 251 11.55 -2.31 11.88
C LYS A 251 10.27 -1.78 11.22
N VAL A 252 10.38 -1.16 10.06
CA VAL A 252 9.22 -0.61 9.34
C VAL A 252 8.33 -1.74 8.77
N ILE A 253 8.90 -2.87 8.31
CA ILE A 253 8.10 -4.05 7.92
C ILE A 253 7.22 -4.52 9.08
N VAL A 254 7.77 -4.61 10.29
CA VAL A 254 7.00 -4.98 11.49
C VAL A 254 5.91 -3.94 11.79
N SER A 255 6.23 -2.65 11.70
CA SER A 255 5.25 -1.58 11.91
C SER A 255 4.11 -1.66 10.88
N LEU A 256 4.42 -1.90 9.62
CA LEU A 256 3.40 -2.07 8.57
C LEU A 256 2.50 -3.28 8.83
N ASN A 257 3.07 -4.42 9.19
CA ASN A 257 2.29 -5.60 9.55
C ASN A 257 1.37 -5.34 10.75
N ASN A 258 1.84 -4.60 11.75
CA ASN A 258 1.03 -4.21 12.90
C ASN A 258 -0.11 -3.26 12.50
N ALA A 259 0.13 -2.30 11.61
CA ALA A 259 -0.91 -1.41 11.09
C ALA A 259 -2.00 -2.20 10.34
N CYS A 260 -1.62 -3.17 9.49
CA CYS A 260 -2.57 -4.09 8.86
C CYS A 260 -3.38 -4.89 9.90
N THR A 261 -2.71 -5.46 10.90
CA THR A 261 -3.35 -6.24 11.96
C THR A 261 -4.33 -5.39 12.77
N ASN A 262 -3.96 -4.15 13.10
CA ASN A 262 -4.83 -3.23 13.84
C ASN A 262 -6.11 -2.91 13.05
N CYS A 263 -6.00 -2.68 11.75
CA CYS A 263 -7.16 -2.46 10.90
C CYS A 263 -8.06 -3.71 10.88
N HIS A 264 -7.48 -4.88 10.63
CA HIS A 264 -8.23 -6.15 10.57
C HIS A 264 -8.90 -6.52 11.89
N SER A 265 -8.26 -6.27 13.04
CA SER A 265 -8.85 -6.59 14.35
C SER A 265 -10.13 -5.80 14.66
N LYS A 266 -10.39 -4.72 13.95
CA LYS A 266 -11.55 -3.83 14.16
C LYS A 266 -12.61 -3.95 13.08
N PHE A 267 -12.23 -4.26 11.85
CA PHE A 267 -13.09 -4.14 10.67
C PHE A 267 -13.17 -5.41 9.83
N ARG A 268 -12.37 -6.43 10.12
CA ARG A 268 -12.47 -7.72 9.46
C ARG A 268 -13.18 -8.70 10.39
N GLU A 269 -14.39 -9.12 10.00
CA GLU A 269 -15.13 -10.19 10.65
C GLU A 269 -14.59 -11.57 10.26
#